data_7b0e1ade6fbbe0f2a3cfef1f00d698ea
#
_entry.id   7b0e1ade6fbbe0f2a3cfef1f00d698ea
#
_cell.length_a   1.000
_cell.length_b   1.000
_cell.length_c   1.000
_cell.angle_alpha   90.00
_cell.angle_beta   90.00
_cell.angle_gamma   90.00
#
_symmetry.space_group_name_H-M   'P 1'
#
loop_
_entity.id
_entity.type
_entity.pdbx_description
1 polymer ?
#
loop_
_entity_poly.entity_id
_entity_poly.type
_entity_poly.pdbx_seq_one_letter_code
_entity_poly.pdbx_strand_id
1 'polypeptide(L)'
;EGQSYAEVYAEKAKELFGITDPNYTYNFEKNDDGYTYFLNWNDYLVAFDSKGNVISFSNWKNEPNKNNSNPTTEKQIIEIAKENLNKILGENSNKMKLEKCEFSFGTWDVDFCQYIGDYKAIYNDAHMNFDETGTLLTYSCKDKFDVDIEEFDNILDYETAKKKYIENAGFGKVFTTSYDFDTRDNYLFPCFTTTSYTTSYI
;
A
#
# COMPACT_ATOMS: atom_id res chain seq x y z
N GLU A 1 8.37 -28.09 6.14
CA GLU A 1 8.63 -27.05 5.09
C GLU A 1 8.45 -25.63 5.66
N GLY A 2 7.39 -25.32 6.45
CA GLY A 2 7.13 -23.96 6.94
C GLY A 2 8.21 -23.37 7.85
N GLN A 3 8.92 -24.17 8.63
CA GLN A 3 9.96 -23.68 9.54
C GLN A 3 11.18 -23.15 8.80
N SER A 4 11.58 -23.79 7.70
CA SER A 4 12.70 -23.35 6.87
C SER A 4 12.45 -21.98 6.22
N TYR A 5 11.22 -21.71 5.75
CA TYR A 5 10.86 -20.40 5.20
C TYR A 5 10.85 -19.30 6.26
N ALA A 6 10.32 -19.59 7.46
CA ALA A 6 10.29 -18.62 8.54
C ALA A 6 11.69 -18.13 8.95
N GLU A 7 12.68 -19.04 8.98
CA GLU A 7 14.08 -18.69 9.29
C GLU A 7 14.68 -17.77 8.21
N VAL A 8 14.49 -18.10 6.93
CA VAL A 8 14.96 -17.28 5.81
C VAL A 8 14.31 -15.88 5.82
N TYR A 9 13.01 -15.82 6.07
CA TYR A 9 12.29 -14.56 6.12
C TYR A 9 12.63 -13.74 7.35
N ALA A 10 12.94 -14.39 8.49
CA ALA A 10 13.40 -13.68 9.67
C ALA A 10 14.76 -12.99 9.44
N GLU A 11 15.70 -13.66 8.81
CA GLU A 11 16.98 -13.04 8.47
C GLU A 11 16.80 -11.88 7.46
N LYS A 12 15.96 -12.06 6.45
CA LYS A 12 15.62 -10.99 5.51
C LYS A 12 14.99 -9.80 6.21
N ALA A 13 14.05 -10.01 7.14
CA ALA A 13 13.41 -8.94 7.90
C ALA A 13 14.42 -8.18 8.77
N LYS A 14 15.32 -8.90 9.45
CA LYS A 14 16.40 -8.28 10.24
C LYS A 14 17.29 -7.38 9.39
N GLU A 15 17.70 -7.86 8.22
CA GLU A 15 18.51 -7.08 7.28
C GLU A 15 17.77 -5.84 6.77
N LEU A 16 16.51 -5.99 6.34
CA LEU A 16 15.71 -4.91 5.78
C LEU A 16 15.36 -3.83 6.81
N PHE A 17 15.00 -4.23 8.02
CA PHE A 17 14.43 -3.31 9.01
C PHE A 17 15.32 -3.06 10.23
N GLY A 18 16.52 -3.64 10.24
CA GLY A 18 17.48 -3.46 11.35
C GLY A 18 17.01 -4.10 12.66
N ILE A 19 16.22 -5.17 12.60
CA ILE A 19 15.69 -5.85 13.77
C ILE A 19 16.84 -6.65 14.40
N THR A 20 17.18 -6.34 15.65
CA THR A 20 18.28 -6.97 16.38
C THR A 20 17.84 -8.05 17.37
N ASP A 21 16.53 -8.12 17.69
CA ASP A 21 15.99 -9.15 18.57
C ASP A 21 16.11 -10.53 17.90
N PRO A 22 16.78 -11.51 18.54
CA PRO A 22 16.88 -12.86 17.99
C PRO A 22 15.58 -13.66 18.10
N ASN A 23 14.69 -13.28 19.01
CA ASN A 23 13.49 -14.05 19.33
C ASN A 23 12.30 -13.55 18.52
N TYR A 24 11.64 -14.46 17.84
CA TYR A 24 10.41 -14.19 17.12
C TYR A 24 9.47 -15.39 17.19
N THR A 25 8.20 -15.13 16.97
CA THR A 25 7.18 -16.14 16.69
C THR A 25 6.75 -16.03 15.24
N TYR A 26 6.27 -17.12 14.67
CA TYR A 26 5.73 -17.08 13.31
C TYR A 26 4.41 -17.85 13.22
N ASN A 27 3.59 -17.42 12.29
CA ASN A 27 2.42 -18.15 11.82
C ASN A 27 2.30 -17.94 10.30
N PHE A 28 1.44 -18.70 9.67
CA PHE A 28 1.14 -18.54 8.25
C PHE A 28 -0.35 -18.78 7.99
N GLU A 29 -0.86 -18.10 6.98
CA GLU A 29 -2.22 -18.24 6.51
C GLU A 29 -2.22 -18.60 5.02
N LYS A 30 -3.12 -19.50 4.63
CA LYS A 30 -3.33 -19.83 3.24
C LYS A 30 -4.37 -18.87 2.66
N ASN A 31 -4.05 -18.27 1.52
CA ASN A 31 -4.96 -17.45 0.73
C ASN A 31 -5.01 -17.95 -0.72
N ASP A 32 -5.78 -17.30 -1.58
CA ASP A 32 -5.94 -17.68 -2.98
C ASP A 32 -4.63 -17.58 -3.79
N ASP A 33 -3.72 -16.69 -3.42
CA ASP A 33 -2.42 -16.46 -4.06
C ASP A 33 -1.28 -17.31 -3.43
N GLY A 34 -1.58 -18.19 -2.46
CA GLY A 34 -0.59 -19.04 -1.80
C GLY A 34 -0.59 -18.91 -0.28
N TYR A 35 0.56 -18.63 0.31
CA TYR A 35 0.70 -18.45 1.76
C TYR A 35 1.21 -17.06 2.09
N THR A 36 0.68 -16.50 3.15
CA THR A 36 1.25 -15.32 3.82
C THR A 36 1.90 -15.77 5.12
N TYR A 37 3.15 -15.38 5.34
CA TYR A 37 3.94 -15.67 6.52
C TYR A 37 4.05 -14.43 7.38
N PHE A 38 3.68 -14.53 8.64
CA PHE A 38 3.75 -13.45 9.62
C PHE A 38 4.85 -13.76 10.64
N LEU A 39 5.81 -12.88 10.77
CA LEU A 39 6.87 -12.95 11.75
C LEU A 39 6.69 -11.83 12.77
N ASN A 40 6.58 -12.21 14.03
CA ASN A 40 6.35 -11.32 15.15
C ASN A 40 7.55 -11.29 16.08
N TRP A 41 8.14 -10.13 16.24
CA TRP A 41 9.01 -9.76 17.34
C TRP A 41 8.23 -8.95 18.37
N ASN A 42 8.81 -8.68 19.52
CA ASN A 42 8.13 -7.91 20.56
C ASN A 42 7.61 -6.54 20.06
N ASP A 43 8.42 -5.85 19.24
CA ASP A 43 8.15 -4.50 18.76
C ASP A 43 7.90 -4.41 17.25
N TYR A 44 7.93 -5.53 16.53
CA TYR A 44 7.83 -5.55 15.07
C TYR A 44 6.95 -6.68 14.55
N LEU A 45 6.23 -6.40 13.49
CA LEU A 45 5.57 -7.40 12.66
C LEU A 45 6.04 -7.25 11.21
N VAL A 46 6.40 -8.36 10.58
CA VAL A 46 6.71 -8.39 9.15
C VAL A 46 5.92 -9.51 8.51
N ALA A 47 5.22 -9.20 7.42
CA ALA A 47 4.53 -10.20 6.63
C ALA A 47 5.18 -10.36 5.26
N PHE A 48 5.28 -11.60 4.82
CA PHE A 48 5.82 -11.99 3.53
C PHE A 48 4.81 -12.81 2.73
N ASP A 49 4.81 -12.66 1.43
CA ASP A 49 4.13 -13.59 0.54
C ASP A 49 4.90 -14.90 0.36
N SER A 50 4.35 -15.86 -0.37
CA SER A 50 4.96 -17.16 -0.66
C SER A 50 6.22 -17.07 -1.55
N LYS A 51 6.45 -15.93 -2.21
CA LYS A 51 7.65 -15.66 -3.02
C LYS A 51 8.75 -14.97 -2.19
N GLY A 52 8.46 -14.61 -0.95
CA GLY A 52 9.37 -13.90 -0.04
C GLY A 52 9.38 -12.39 -0.24
N ASN A 53 8.37 -11.81 -0.87
CA ASN A 53 8.22 -10.36 -0.92
C ASN A 53 7.61 -9.85 0.40
N VAL A 54 8.09 -8.71 0.87
CA VAL A 54 7.48 -8.04 2.03
C VAL A 54 6.18 -7.40 1.59
N ILE A 55 5.07 -7.81 2.20
CA ILE A 55 3.74 -7.24 1.95
C ILE A 55 3.30 -6.28 3.05
N SER A 56 3.83 -6.41 4.27
CA SER A 56 3.63 -5.42 5.32
C SER A 56 4.75 -5.43 6.36
N PHE A 57 4.92 -4.28 6.99
CA PHE A 57 5.80 -4.08 8.14
C PHE A 57 5.12 -3.14 9.13
N SER A 58 5.27 -3.42 10.41
CA SER A 58 4.85 -2.53 11.50
C SER A 58 5.93 -2.48 12.56
N ASN A 59 6.21 -1.27 13.02
CA ASN A 59 7.15 -0.96 14.08
C ASN A 59 6.40 -0.23 15.22
N TRP A 60 6.28 -0.88 16.36
CA TRP A 60 5.63 -0.32 17.56
C TRP A 60 6.62 0.23 18.58
N LYS A 61 7.91 0.16 18.27
CA LYS A 61 9.00 0.54 19.19
C LYS A 61 9.06 2.04 19.39
N ASN A 62 8.24 2.84 19.20
CA ASN A 62 8.09 4.27 19.54
C ASN A 62 9.42 5.01 19.92
N GLU A 63 10.54 4.56 19.36
CA GLU A 63 11.84 5.20 19.54
C GLU A 63 12.09 6.13 18.35
N PRO A 64 12.15 7.45 18.57
CA PRO A 64 12.50 8.39 17.52
C PRO A 64 13.88 8.06 16.96
N ASN A 65 14.08 8.35 15.70
CA ASN A 65 15.38 8.16 15.04
C ASN A 65 16.47 8.91 15.81
N LYS A 66 17.35 8.16 16.49
CA LYS A 66 18.43 8.71 17.32
C LYS A 66 19.41 9.60 16.54
N ASN A 67 19.44 9.46 15.22
CA ASN A 67 20.29 10.25 14.35
C ASN A 67 19.64 11.54 13.87
N ASN A 68 18.35 11.73 14.11
CA ASN A 68 17.61 12.90 13.69
C ASN A 68 16.71 13.38 14.83
N SER A 69 17.21 14.31 15.62
CA SER A 69 16.46 14.92 16.74
C SER A 69 15.55 16.07 16.29
N ASN A 70 15.61 16.46 15.01
CA ASN A 70 14.79 17.53 14.45
C ASN A 70 13.66 16.95 13.61
N PRO A 71 12.50 17.61 13.53
CA PRO A 71 11.43 17.23 12.62
C PRO A 71 11.93 17.18 11.17
N THR A 72 11.54 16.15 10.46
CA THR A 72 11.92 15.93 9.06
C THR A 72 11.09 16.83 8.16
N THR A 73 11.69 17.42 7.14
CA THR A 73 10.97 18.16 6.11
C THR A 73 10.37 17.23 5.07
N GLU A 74 9.34 17.69 4.35
CA GLU A 74 8.71 16.94 3.25
C GLU A 74 9.74 16.41 2.24
N LYS A 75 10.70 17.26 1.82
CA LYS A 75 11.75 16.83 0.91
C LYS A 75 12.62 15.71 1.47
N GLN A 76 12.96 15.77 2.74
CA GLN A 76 13.78 14.74 3.39
C GLN A 76 13.00 13.45 3.53
N ILE A 77 11.70 13.52 3.90
CA ILE A 77 10.88 12.32 4.04
C ILE A 77 10.65 11.61 2.72
N ILE A 78 10.48 12.35 1.61
CA ILE A 78 10.37 11.77 0.28
C ILE A 78 11.64 10.98 -0.08
N GLU A 79 12.83 11.50 0.20
CA GLU A 79 14.07 10.77 -0.05
C GLU A 79 14.21 9.53 0.85
N ILE A 80 13.90 9.65 2.15
CA ILE A 80 13.87 8.51 3.09
C ILE A 80 12.88 7.44 2.60
N ALA A 81 11.70 7.85 2.15
CA ALA A 81 10.69 6.92 1.65
C ALA A 81 11.15 6.19 0.37
N LYS A 82 11.79 6.89 -0.56
CA LYS A 82 12.37 6.26 -1.77
C LYS A 82 13.49 5.27 -1.42
N GLU A 83 14.36 5.61 -0.47
CA GLU A 83 15.42 4.71 0.00
C GLU A 83 14.82 3.43 0.61
N ASN A 84 13.80 3.56 1.48
CA ASN A 84 13.09 2.42 2.05
C ASN A 84 12.37 1.60 0.97
N LEU A 85 11.69 2.25 0.03
CA LEU A 85 11.01 1.60 -1.08
C LEU A 85 11.98 0.77 -1.92
N ASN A 86 13.13 1.36 -2.28
CA ASN A 86 14.17 0.66 -3.04
C ASN A 86 14.76 -0.52 -2.25
N LYS A 87 14.99 -0.36 -0.96
CA LYS A 87 15.48 -1.42 -0.09
C LYS A 87 14.52 -2.60 0.00
N ILE A 88 13.20 -2.33 0.07
CA ILE A 88 12.17 -3.36 0.22
C ILE A 88 11.83 -4.02 -1.12
N LEU A 89 11.62 -3.24 -2.18
CA LEU A 89 11.15 -3.70 -3.49
C LEU A 89 12.26 -3.97 -4.50
N GLY A 90 13.50 -3.52 -4.22
CA GLY A 90 14.62 -3.65 -5.17
C GLY A 90 14.30 -2.96 -6.51
N GLU A 91 14.54 -3.65 -7.62
CA GLU A 91 14.31 -3.12 -8.97
C GLU A 91 12.85 -2.72 -9.25
N ASN A 92 11.88 -3.34 -8.58
CA ASN A 92 10.48 -2.99 -8.73
C ASN A 92 10.15 -1.57 -8.24
N SER A 93 10.96 -1.00 -7.35
CA SER A 93 10.82 0.39 -6.91
C SER A 93 10.86 1.39 -8.06
N ASN A 94 11.59 1.08 -9.16
CA ASN A 94 11.69 1.92 -10.34
C ASN A 94 10.37 2.06 -11.12
N LYS A 95 9.44 1.13 -10.90
CA LYS A 95 8.10 1.16 -11.50
C LYS A 95 7.13 2.04 -10.71
N MET A 96 7.54 2.51 -9.52
CA MET A 96 6.70 3.25 -8.59
C MET A 96 6.94 4.76 -8.73
N LYS A 97 5.87 5.54 -8.73
CA LYS A 97 5.93 7.01 -8.69
C LYS A 97 5.28 7.51 -7.40
N LEU A 98 5.84 8.58 -6.85
CA LEU A 98 5.26 9.26 -5.69
C LEU A 98 3.90 9.87 -6.07
N GLU A 99 2.88 9.58 -5.28
CA GLU A 99 1.52 10.09 -5.45
C GLU A 99 1.16 11.11 -4.37
N LYS A 100 1.59 10.85 -3.15
CA LYS A 100 1.22 11.66 -1.99
C LYS A 100 2.37 11.71 -0.99
N CYS A 101 2.56 12.87 -0.37
CA CYS A 101 3.36 13.05 0.83
C CYS A 101 2.65 14.08 1.70
N GLU A 102 2.18 13.70 2.86
CA GLU A 102 1.38 14.55 3.73
C GLU A 102 1.76 14.34 5.18
N PHE A 103 1.85 15.45 5.95
CA PHE A 103 2.06 15.39 7.39
C PHE A 103 0.75 15.64 8.11
N SER A 104 0.30 14.67 8.90
CA SER A 104 -0.90 14.79 9.70
C SER A 104 -0.78 14.02 11.01
N PHE A 105 -1.37 14.55 12.08
CA PHE A 105 -1.40 13.91 13.41
C PHE A 105 -0.03 13.44 13.96
N GLY A 106 1.05 14.14 13.59
CA GLY A 106 2.40 13.82 14.07
C GLY A 106 3.13 12.74 13.24
N THR A 107 2.59 12.35 12.11
CA THR A 107 3.18 11.36 11.19
C THR A 107 3.17 11.83 9.76
N TRP A 108 4.08 11.28 8.95
CA TRP A 108 4.12 11.45 7.52
C TRP A 108 3.50 10.24 6.83
N ASP A 109 2.51 10.49 5.97
CA ASP A 109 1.95 9.51 5.05
C ASP A 109 2.54 9.69 3.67
N VAL A 110 3.15 8.64 3.13
CA VAL A 110 3.80 8.66 1.81
C VAL A 110 3.27 7.50 0.98
N ASP A 111 2.64 7.83 -0.14
CA ASP A 111 2.06 6.86 -1.06
C ASP A 111 2.82 6.84 -2.38
N PHE A 112 3.13 5.65 -2.84
CA PHE A 112 3.65 5.38 -4.17
C PHE A 112 2.66 4.51 -4.94
N CYS A 113 2.57 4.71 -6.23
CA CYS A 113 1.75 3.89 -7.09
C CYS A 113 2.55 3.39 -8.29
N GLN A 114 2.31 2.17 -8.72
CA GLN A 114 2.90 1.64 -9.93
C GLN A 114 2.33 2.32 -11.17
N TYR A 115 3.21 2.60 -12.12
CA TYR A 115 2.85 3.07 -13.44
C TYR A 115 3.34 2.09 -14.51
N ILE A 116 2.50 1.84 -15.48
CA ILE A 116 2.77 1.04 -16.67
C ILE A 116 2.67 2.00 -17.86
N GLY A 117 3.81 2.50 -18.32
CA GLY A 117 3.82 3.65 -19.22
C GLY A 117 3.22 4.87 -18.52
N ASP A 118 2.17 5.45 -19.12
CA ASP A 118 1.42 6.58 -18.57
C ASP A 118 0.20 6.18 -17.73
N TYR A 119 -0.06 4.89 -17.58
CA TYR A 119 -1.23 4.38 -16.88
C TYR A 119 -0.92 4.01 -15.43
N LYS A 120 -1.76 4.52 -14.54
CA LYS A 120 -1.70 4.19 -13.11
C LYS A 120 -2.34 2.83 -12.84
N ALA A 121 -1.59 1.94 -12.21
CA ALA A 121 -2.11 0.66 -11.74
C ALA A 121 -2.80 0.84 -10.37
N ILE A 122 -4.11 1.06 -10.37
CA ILE A 122 -4.91 1.51 -9.21
C ILE A 122 -4.82 0.58 -7.99
N TYR A 123 -4.41 -0.67 -8.17
CA TYR A 123 -4.34 -1.66 -7.10
C TYR A 123 -2.91 -2.03 -6.69
N ASN A 124 -1.90 -1.40 -7.32
CA ASN A 124 -0.50 -1.62 -7.00
C ASN A 124 0.08 -0.35 -6.38
N ASP A 125 -0.19 -0.20 -5.11
CA ASP A 125 0.26 0.90 -4.28
C ASP A 125 1.19 0.39 -3.17
N ALA A 126 2.15 1.23 -2.79
CA ALA A 126 2.95 1.08 -1.60
C ALA A 126 2.68 2.27 -0.69
N HIS A 127 2.23 1.98 0.51
CA HIS A 127 1.96 2.97 1.53
C HIS A 127 3.01 2.88 2.64
N MET A 128 3.54 4.02 3.05
CA MET A 128 4.51 4.16 4.13
C MET A 128 4.06 5.23 5.11
N ASN A 129 4.18 4.92 6.39
CA ASN A 129 3.97 5.90 7.44
C ASN A 129 5.26 6.06 8.25
N PHE A 130 5.66 7.30 8.52
CA PHE A 130 6.85 7.64 9.27
C PHE A 130 6.50 8.55 10.45
N ASP A 131 7.29 8.48 11.52
CA ASP A 131 7.23 9.49 12.56
C ASP A 131 7.80 10.85 12.08
N GLU A 132 7.70 11.87 12.93
CA GLU A 132 8.24 13.21 12.63
C GLU A 132 9.75 13.24 12.41
N THR A 133 10.49 12.23 12.85
CA THR A 133 11.95 12.13 12.71
C THR A 133 12.38 11.29 11.50
N GLY A 134 11.42 10.72 10.75
CA GLY A 134 11.65 9.90 9.58
C GLY A 134 11.91 8.41 9.90
N THR A 135 11.53 7.94 11.08
CA THR A 135 11.52 6.51 11.40
C THR A 135 10.33 5.84 10.73
N LEU A 136 10.56 4.77 9.97
CA LEU A 136 9.48 3.99 9.37
C LEU A 136 8.65 3.29 10.46
N LEU A 137 7.37 3.61 10.51
CA LEU A 137 6.39 3.01 11.42
C LEU A 137 5.63 1.86 10.77
N THR A 138 5.14 2.09 9.56
CA THR A 138 4.44 1.06 8.80
C THR A 138 4.80 1.09 7.33
N TYR A 139 4.70 -0.07 6.72
CA TYR A 139 4.77 -0.26 5.27
C TYR A 139 3.72 -1.28 4.87
N SER A 140 3.05 -1.04 3.75
CA SER A 140 2.23 -2.04 3.09
C SER A 140 2.34 -1.90 1.58
N CYS A 141 2.35 -3.03 0.89
CA CYS A 141 2.33 -3.05 -0.57
C CYS A 141 1.46 -4.20 -1.04
N LYS A 142 0.54 -3.91 -1.95
CA LYS A 142 -0.20 -4.92 -2.68
C LYS A 142 0.55 -5.20 -3.98
N ASP A 143 1.31 -6.29 -3.96
CA ASP A 143 2.28 -6.58 -5.01
C ASP A 143 1.67 -7.48 -6.10
N LYS A 144 1.50 -6.94 -7.30
CA LYS A 144 1.27 -7.69 -8.55
C LYS A 144 2.10 -7.05 -9.67
N PHE A 145 3.44 -7.03 -9.51
CA PHE A 145 4.34 -6.41 -10.49
C PHE A 145 4.49 -7.19 -11.81
N ASP A 146 3.98 -8.41 -11.88
CA ASP A 146 4.05 -9.29 -13.04
C ASP A 146 2.86 -9.05 -13.99
N VAL A 147 2.54 -7.80 -14.32
CA VAL A 147 1.54 -7.49 -15.33
C VAL A 147 2.24 -7.40 -16.69
N ASP A 148 1.92 -8.34 -17.59
CA ASP A 148 2.38 -8.28 -18.97
C ASP A 148 1.57 -7.23 -19.74
N ILE A 149 2.28 -6.31 -20.40
CA ILE A 149 1.69 -5.13 -21.05
C ILE A 149 1.33 -5.42 -22.51
N GLU A 150 1.75 -6.53 -23.07
CA GLU A 150 1.57 -6.86 -24.51
C GLU A 150 0.08 -6.92 -24.93
N GLU A 151 -0.85 -6.98 -23.98
CA GLU A 151 -2.30 -7.02 -24.27
C GLU A 151 -2.97 -5.64 -24.43
N PHE A 152 -2.24 -4.53 -24.27
CA PHE A 152 -2.84 -3.18 -24.26
C PHE A 152 -2.85 -2.45 -25.61
N ASP A 153 -2.57 -3.11 -26.71
CA ASP A 153 -2.56 -2.49 -28.06
C ASP A 153 -3.94 -1.94 -28.52
N ASN A 154 -5.01 -2.22 -27.79
CA ASN A 154 -6.37 -1.80 -28.11
C ASN A 154 -7.03 -0.92 -27.03
N ILE A 155 -6.25 -0.14 -26.28
CA ILE A 155 -6.82 0.79 -25.29
C ILE A 155 -7.60 1.88 -26.04
N LEU A 156 -8.86 2.04 -25.66
CA LEU A 156 -9.66 3.15 -26.15
C LEU A 156 -9.10 4.46 -25.63
N ASP A 157 -9.07 5.49 -26.51
CA ASP A 157 -8.79 6.84 -26.06
C ASP A 157 -9.83 7.29 -25.00
N TYR A 158 -9.43 8.25 -24.18
CA TYR A 158 -10.24 8.72 -23.05
C TYR A 158 -11.67 9.13 -23.44
N GLU A 159 -11.85 9.86 -24.55
CA GLU A 159 -13.15 10.36 -24.96
C GLU A 159 -14.04 9.20 -25.46
N THR A 160 -13.47 8.26 -26.18
CA THR A 160 -14.18 7.04 -26.62
C THR A 160 -14.57 6.16 -25.45
N ALA A 161 -13.66 5.96 -24.50
CA ALA A 161 -13.92 5.18 -23.27
C ALA A 161 -15.02 5.85 -22.42
N LYS A 162 -14.93 7.18 -22.21
CA LYS A 162 -15.91 7.98 -21.51
C LYS A 162 -17.29 7.89 -22.15
N LYS A 163 -17.36 8.03 -23.47
CA LYS A 163 -18.62 7.91 -24.21
C LYS A 163 -19.25 6.54 -24.03
N LYS A 164 -18.49 5.48 -24.23
CA LYS A 164 -18.94 4.10 -24.01
C LYS A 164 -19.37 3.85 -22.56
N TYR A 165 -18.64 4.39 -21.60
CA TYR A 165 -19.01 4.28 -20.19
C TYR A 165 -20.37 4.96 -19.93
N ILE A 166 -20.58 6.18 -20.41
CA ILE A 166 -21.85 6.93 -20.25
C ILE A 166 -23.00 6.20 -20.95
N GLU A 167 -22.76 5.63 -22.14
CA GLU A 167 -23.78 4.91 -22.89
C GLU A 167 -24.19 3.57 -22.24
N ASN A 168 -23.27 2.92 -21.52
CA ASN A 168 -23.50 1.61 -20.90
C ASN A 168 -23.72 1.66 -19.38
N ALA A 169 -23.27 2.72 -18.72
CA ALA A 169 -23.52 2.91 -17.30
C ALA A 169 -24.93 3.46 -17.10
N GLY A 170 -25.85 2.65 -16.63
CA GLY A 170 -27.15 3.13 -16.22
C GLY A 170 -27.00 4.14 -15.08
N PHE A 171 -27.73 5.25 -15.14
CA PHE A 171 -27.85 6.18 -14.01
C PHE A 171 -29.14 5.92 -13.25
N GLY A 172 -29.02 5.53 -12.01
CA GLY A 172 -30.16 5.39 -11.10
C GLY A 172 -30.29 6.59 -10.15
N LYS A 173 -31.53 6.99 -9.86
CA LYS A 173 -31.81 7.90 -8.74
C LYS A 173 -31.81 7.09 -7.47
N VAL A 174 -30.99 7.47 -6.51
CA VAL A 174 -30.92 6.84 -5.19
C VAL A 174 -30.94 7.90 -4.10
N PHE A 175 -31.32 7.48 -2.91
CA PHE A 175 -31.09 8.28 -1.73
C PHE A 175 -29.82 7.78 -1.06
N THR A 176 -28.92 8.69 -0.73
CA THR A 176 -27.75 8.38 0.09
C THR A 176 -27.85 9.11 1.43
N THR A 177 -27.16 8.59 2.42
CA THR A 177 -27.04 9.21 3.75
C THR A 177 -25.74 9.97 3.86
N SER A 178 -25.78 11.15 4.45
CA SER A 178 -24.61 11.86 4.94
C SER A 178 -24.80 12.16 6.42
N TYR A 179 -23.72 12.08 7.17
CA TYR A 179 -23.71 12.42 8.58
C TYR A 179 -23.18 13.82 8.76
N ASP A 180 -23.97 14.66 9.44
CA ASP A 180 -23.55 16.01 9.84
C ASP A 180 -22.92 15.93 11.25
N PHE A 181 -21.64 16.28 11.33
CA PHE A 181 -20.88 16.23 12.60
C PHE A 181 -21.29 17.35 13.56
N ASP A 182 -21.83 18.46 13.06
CA ASP A 182 -22.21 19.60 13.90
C ASP A 182 -23.56 19.35 14.59
N THR A 183 -24.54 18.85 13.84
CA THR A 183 -25.88 18.55 14.37
C THR A 183 -26.01 17.11 14.91
N ARG A 184 -25.08 16.23 14.55
CA ARG A 184 -25.09 14.79 14.86
C ARG A 184 -26.26 14.02 14.25
N ASP A 185 -26.78 14.53 13.14
CA ASP A 185 -27.90 13.95 12.44
C ASP A 185 -27.48 13.28 11.13
N ASN A 186 -28.27 12.29 10.70
CA ASN A 186 -28.15 11.69 9.38
C ASN A 186 -29.16 12.34 8.44
N TYR A 187 -28.71 12.80 7.31
CA TYR A 187 -29.55 13.36 6.24
C TYR A 187 -29.65 12.36 5.09
N LEU A 188 -30.86 12.23 4.57
CA LEU A 188 -31.13 11.56 3.30
C LEU A 188 -31.22 12.62 2.20
N PHE A 189 -30.40 12.50 1.18
CA PHE A 189 -30.52 13.36 0.01
C PHE A 189 -30.53 12.55 -1.29
N PRO A 190 -31.30 13.00 -2.30
CA PRO A 190 -31.33 12.34 -3.58
C PRO A 190 -30.04 12.60 -4.34
N CYS A 191 -29.47 11.55 -4.93
CA CYS A 191 -28.35 11.67 -5.82
C CYS A 191 -28.51 10.74 -7.03
N PHE A 192 -27.66 10.96 -8.04
CA PHE A 192 -27.51 10.01 -9.13
C PHE A 192 -26.29 9.16 -8.85
N THR A 193 -26.44 7.86 -9.00
CA THR A 193 -25.33 6.91 -8.97
C THR A 193 -25.29 6.13 -10.27
N THR A 194 -24.12 5.67 -10.64
CA THR A 194 -23.99 4.72 -11.73
C THR A 194 -24.48 3.36 -11.24
N THR A 195 -25.38 2.75 -11.98
CA THR A 195 -25.81 1.37 -11.75
C THR A 195 -24.82 0.40 -12.43
N SER A 196 -23.52 0.56 -12.18
CA SER A 196 -22.57 -0.45 -12.59
C SER A 196 -22.71 -1.64 -11.64
N TYR A 197 -23.41 -2.64 -12.07
CA TYR A 197 -23.15 -3.97 -11.52
C TYR A 197 -21.72 -4.31 -11.90
N THR A 198 -20.86 -4.46 -10.92
CA THR A 198 -19.57 -5.12 -11.12
C THR A 198 -19.86 -6.58 -11.49
N THR A 199 -20.13 -6.85 -12.73
CA THR A 199 -19.92 -8.17 -13.26
C THR A 199 -18.42 -8.33 -13.35
N SER A 200 -17.85 -9.01 -12.37
CA SER A 200 -16.53 -9.58 -12.49
C SER A 200 -16.54 -10.45 -13.75
N TYR A 201 -15.93 -9.94 -14.80
CA TYR A 201 -15.58 -10.78 -15.94
C TYR A 201 -14.36 -11.59 -15.52
N ILE A 202 -14.59 -12.89 -15.51
CA ILE A 202 -13.56 -13.92 -15.44
C ILE A 202 -12.75 -13.88 -16.73
#